data_0a7159de22d638728b2b5d74d08c2c79
#
_entry.id   0a7159de22d638728b2b5d74d08c2c79
#
_cell.length_a   1.000
_cell.length_b   1.000
_cell.length_c   1.000
_cell.angle_alpha   90.00
_cell.angle_beta   90.00
_cell.angle_gamma   90.00
#
_symmetry.space_group_name_H-M   'P 1'
#
loop_
_entity.id
_entity.type
_entity.pdbx_description
1 polymer ?
#
loop_
_entity_poly.entity_id
_entity_poly.type
_entity_poly.pdbx_seq_one_letter_code
_entity_poly.pdbx_strand_id
1 'polypeptide(L)'
;KQNDTYTENGGKPLTAVSSQSSVTSDTTRYHIYYSGVIKRENKAATGFAEFIYYDQNGGIHNLGKSNFNVANRWSSKKVKGVGSVYLIDQRKHKQYKNGNIGYLWRIDSGDGRYYLSGAALSAVLGAMCSLGYAEYTGSGFSCKDGSPGDSVSHLNGENGDFRYIAINNRHMNELTYTSHKHFDWDKNVGFLNALYKFGYKLFGSNPVKIKENKLLPHSKSWSGHNNHVHLHNFNPNLEDI
;
A
#
# COMPACT_ATOMS: atom_id res chain seq x y z
N LYS A 1 -52.93 68.32 7.70
CA LYS A 1 -52.84 66.96 7.03
C LYS A 1 -51.55 66.97 6.23
N GLN A 2 -50.56 66.29 6.76
CA GLN A 2 -49.24 66.18 6.19
C GLN A 2 -49.20 64.86 5.34
N ASN A 3 -48.76 65.00 4.10
CA ASN A 3 -48.48 63.88 3.25
C ASN A 3 -46.97 63.72 3.22
N ASP A 4 -46.51 62.60 3.79
CA ASP A 4 -45.10 62.17 3.69
C ASP A 4 -44.99 61.34 2.44
N THR A 5 -44.19 61.80 1.49
CA THR A 5 -43.76 61.06 0.32
C THR A 5 -42.45 60.28 0.63
N TYR A 6 -42.52 58.96 0.67
CA TYR A 6 -41.33 58.11 0.71
C TYR A 6 -40.72 57.98 -0.68
N THR A 7 -39.47 58.39 -0.82
CA THR A 7 -38.64 58.10 -1.99
C THR A 7 -37.99 56.74 -1.84
N GLU A 8 -38.29 55.81 -2.75
CA GLU A 8 -37.60 54.55 -2.88
C GLU A 8 -36.20 54.77 -3.43
N ASN A 9 -35.17 54.46 -2.62
CA ASN A 9 -33.79 54.31 -3.08
C ASN A 9 -33.60 52.93 -3.63
N GLY A 10 -33.47 52.82 -4.95
CA GLY A 10 -33.14 51.59 -5.65
C GLY A 10 -31.73 51.06 -5.29
N GLY A 11 -31.65 50.16 -4.35
CA GLY A 11 -30.44 49.39 -4.06
C GLY A 11 -30.24 48.32 -5.14
N LYS A 12 -29.14 48.41 -5.91
CA LYS A 12 -28.69 47.32 -6.77
C LYS A 12 -28.37 46.08 -5.91
N PRO A 13 -28.78 44.87 -6.31
CA PRO A 13 -28.35 43.66 -5.61
C PRO A 13 -26.83 43.50 -5.78
N LEU A 14 -26.13 43.47 -4.67
CA LEU A 14 -24.75 43.02 -4.61
C LEU A 14 -24.72 41.50 -4.92
N THR A 15 -24.41 41.16 -6.14
CA THR A 15 -24.00 39.80 -6.49
C THR A 15 -22.69 39.50 -5.76
N ALA A 16 -22.80 38.84 -4.64
CA ALA A 16 -21.66 38.24 -3.98
C ALA A 16 -21.14 37.12 -4.90
N VAL A 17 -20.14 37.45 -5.70
CA VAL A 17 -19.30 36.43 -6.38
C VAL A 17 -18.43 35.81 -5.29
N SER A 18 -18.94 34.77 -4.64
CA SER A 18 -18.09 33.89 -3.86
C SER A 18 -17.25 33.06 -4.84
N SER A 19 -16.11 33.59 -5.23
CA SER A 19 -15.04 32.80 -5.76
C SER A 19 -14.49 31.97 -4.61
N GLN A 20 -15.12 30.82 -4.30
CA GLN A 20 -14.46 29.74 -3.62
C GLN A 20 -13.37 29.27 -4.58
N SER A 21 -12.16 29.79 -4.42
CA SER A 21 -10.98 29.12 -4.89
C SER A 21 -10.95 27.79 -4.15
N SER A 22 -11.38 26.73 -4.80
CA SER A 22 -11.15 25.36 -4.33
C SER A 22 -9.64 25.20 -4.28
N VAL A 23 -9.05 25.38 -3.11
CA VAL A 23 -7.69 24.94 -2.84
C VAL A 23 -7.75 23.44 -2.97
N THR A 24 -7.44 22.93 -4.16
CA THR A 24 -7.33 21.50 -4.39
C THR A 24 -6.23 20.98 -3.46
N SER A 25 -6.61 20.17 -2.50
CA SER A 25 -5.65 19.57 -1.58
C SER A 25 -4.58 18.82 -2.40
N ASP A 26 -3.30 19.16 -2.20
CA ASP A 26 -2.18 18.44 -2.85
C ASP A 26 -1.94 17.07 -2.18
N THR A 27 -3.01 16.39 -1.85
CA THR A 27 -3.00 15.09 -1.16
C THR A 27 -3.93 14.12 -1.86
N THR A 28 -3.38 13.04 -2.38
CA THR A 28 -4.16 11.86 -2.77
C THR A 28 -4.50 11.07 -1.51
N ARG A 29 -5.77 10.76 -1.29
CA ARG A 29 -6.20 9.99 -0.14
C ARG A 29 -6.64 8.60 -0.57
N TYR A 30 -6.12 7.57 0.11
CA TYR A 30 -6.45 6.16 -0.12
C TYR A 30 -7.33 5.66 1.03
N HIS A 31 -8.58 5.35 0.73
CA HIS A 31 -9.55 4.74 1.64
C HIS A 31 -9.50 3.23 1.44
N ILE A 32 -8.99 2.51 2.43
CA ILE A 32 -8.69 1.09 2.36
C ILE A 32 -9.73 0.35 3.20
N TYR A 33 -10.59 -0.43 2.56
CA TYR A 33 -11.66 -1.12 3.25
C TYR A 33 -11.29 -2.56 3.55
N TYR A 34 -11.72 -3.08 4.71
CA TYR A 34 -11.52 -4.48 5.11
C TYR A 34 -11.92 -5.50 4.02
N SER A 35 -12.91 -5.16 3.20
CA SER A 35 -13.36 -5.98 2.06
C SER A 35 -12.31 -6.21 0.97
N GLY A 36 -11.24 -5.42 0.94
CA GLY A 36 -10.21 -5.42 -0.11
C GLY A 36 -10.41 -4.34 -1.17
N VAL A 37 -11.50 -3.56 -1.09
CA VAL A 37 -11.72 -2.37 -1.94
C VAL A 37 -10.80 -1.24 -1.50
N ILE A 38 -10.22 -0.53 -2.46
CA ILE A 38 -9.44 0.68 -2.24
C ILE A 38 -10.11 1.79 -3.04
N LYS A 39 -10.48 2.90 -2.40
CA LYS A 39 -10.97 4.10 -3.09
C LYS A 39 -9.91 5.18 -3.03
N ARG A 40 -9.70 5.85 -4.16
CA ARG A 40 -8.69 6.91 -4.29
C ARG A 40 -9.34 8.25 -4.58
N GLU A 41 -9.24 9.16 -3.61
CA GLU A 41 -9.66 10.54 -3.73
C GLU A 41 -8.51 11.40 -4.25
N ASN A 42 -8.81 12.39 -5.10
CA ASN A 42 -7.86 13.36 -5.65
C ASN A 42 -6.62 12.73 -6.32
N LYS A 43 -6.85 11.87 -7.29
CA LYS A 43 -5.80 11.17 -8.08
C LYS A 43 -4.76 12.09 -8.69
N ALA A 44 -5.13 13.34 -9.00
CA ALA A 44 -4.26 14.31 -9.66
C ALA A 44 -3.25 14.97 -8.70
N ALA A 45 -3.40 14.82 -7.39
CA ALA A 45 -2.46 15.37 -6.42
C ALA A 45 -1.08 14.69 -6.53
N THR A 46 -0.04 15.49 -6.40
CA THR A 46 1.35 15.05 -6.61
C THR A 46 2.24 15.24 -5.39
N GLY A 47 1.76 15.91 -4.33
CA GLY A 47 2.53 16.21 -3.14
C GLY A 47 2.56 15.06 -2.14
N PHE A 48 1.38 14.59 -1.74
CA PHE A 48 1.25 13.65 -0.63
C PHE A 48 0.30 12.51 -0.93
N ALA A 49 0.53 11.37 -0.26
CA ALA A 49 -0.43 10.29 -0.10
C ALA A 49 -0.82 10.14 1.38
N GLU A 50 -2.10 9.96 1.67
CA GLU A 50 -2.64 9.66 2.99
C GLU A 50 -3.39 8.34 2.95
N PHE A 51 -3.27 7.51 4.00
CA PHE A 51 -3.83 6.16 4.06
C PHE A 51 -4.78 6.03 5.23
N ILE A 52 -6.04 5.67 4.94
CA ILE A 52 -7.10 5.51 5.94
C ILE A 52 -7.67 4.10 5.79
N TYR A 53 -7.57 3.28 6.83
CA TYR A 53 -8.12 1.94 6.86
C TYR A 53 -9.46 1.91 7.60
N TYR A 54 -10.44 1.21 7.01
CA TYR A 54 -11.77 0.97 7.57
C TYR A 54 -11.89 -0.50 7.91
N ASP A 55 -11.97 -0.81 9.21
CA ASP A 55 -12.05 -2.19 9.69
C ASP A 55 -13.45 -2.80 9.52
N GLN A 56 -13.59 -4.10 9.78
CA GLN A 56 -14.83 -4.82 9.64
C GLN A 56 -15.94 -4.38 10.62
N ASN A 57 -15.59 -3.68 11.69
CA ASN A 57 -16.50 -3.19 12.73
C ASN A 57 -16.85 -1.71 12.54
N GLY A 58 -16.41 -1.09 11.44
CA GLY A 58 -16.63 0.33 11.15
C GLY A 58 -15.65 1.27 11.81
N GLY A 59 -14.59 0.75 12.45
CA GLY A 59 -13.50 1.57 12.98
C GLY A 59 -12.70 2.23 11.85
N ILE A 60 -12.24 3.47 12.11
CA ILE A 60 -11.48 4.28 11.15
C ILE A 60 -10.07 4.48 11.71
N HIS A 61 -9.07 4.12 10.90
CA HIS A 61 -7.67 4.11 11.29
C HIS A 61 -6.83 4.94 10.33
N ASN A 62 -6.30 6.08 10.76
CA ASN A 62 -5.35 6.86 9.97
C ASN A 62 -3.96 6.22 10.08
N LEU A 63 -3.50 5.61 8.99
CA LEU A 63 -2.23 4.89 8.91
C LEU A 63 -1.04 5.81 8.57
N GLY A 64 -1.32 7.12 8.40
CA GLY A 64 -0.29 8.14 8.18
C GLY A 64 -0.31 8.73 6.78
N LYS A 65 0.56 9.73 6.62
CA LYS A 65 0.74 10.53 5.41
C LYS A 65 2.21 10.60 5.03
N SER A 66 2.50 10.57 3.73
CA SER A 66 3.86 10.64 3.19
C SER A 66 3.91 11.41 1.89
N ASN A 67 5.06 12.03 1.61
CA ASN A 67 5.32 12.69 0.34
C ASN A 67 5.45 11.66 -0.78
N PHE A 68 4.98 12.00 -1.96
CA PHE A 68 5.34 11.29 -3.18
C PHE A 68 6.79 11.61 -3.57
N ASN A 69 7.46 10.60 -4.08
CA ASN A 69 8.67 10.70 -4.87
C ASN A 69 8.30 10.45 -6.34
N VAL A 70 8.50 11.43 -7.18
CA VAL A 70 8.22 11.32 -8.62
C VAL A 70 9.41 10.68 -9.32
N ALA A 71 9.15 9.65 -10.10
CA ALA A 71 10.16 8.92 -10.87
C ALA A 71 9.68 8.63 -12.29
N ASN A 72 10.60 8.30 -13.18
CA ASN A 72 10.21 7.80 -14.50
C ASN A 72 9.62 6.39 -14.39
N ARG A 73 8.60 6.10 -15.18
CA ARG A 73 8.08 4.74 -15.30
C ARG A 73 9.10 3.84 -15.99
N TRP A 74 9.23 2.61 -15.53
CA TRP A 74 10.02 1.56 -16.17
C TRP A 74 9.09 0.54 -16.82
N SER A 75 9.42 0.12 -18.04
CA SER A 75 8.70 -0.94 -18.78
C SER A 75 9.36 -2.31 -18.63
N SER A 76 10.67 -2.34 -18.34
CA SER A 76 11.43 -3.53 -18.01
C SER A 76 12.68 -3.16 -17.20
N LYS A 77 13.45 -4.14 -16.74
CA LYS A 77 14.69 -3.92 -15.94
C LYS A 77 15.67 -2.95 -16.59
N LYS A 78 15.71 -2.90 -17.90
CA LYS A 78 16.70 -2.09 -18.65
C LYS A 78 16.10 -0.96 -19.48
N VAL A 79 14.76 -0.83 -19.50
CA VAL A 79 14.06 0.07 -20.41
C VAL A 79 13.12 0.97 -19.63
N LYS A 80 13.35 2.28 -19.74
CA LYS A 80 12.39 3.26 -19.25
C LYS A 80 11.15 3.26 -20.14
N GLY A 81 9.98 3.32 -19.52
CA GLY A 81 8.69 3.50 -20.17
C GLY A 81 8.34 4.98 -20.36
N VAL A 82 7.11 5.22 -20.77
CA VAL A 82 6.56 6.58 -20.93
C VAL A 82 5.82 6.98 -19.66
N GLY A 83 5.96 8.25 -19.27
CA GLY A 83 5.28 8.85 -18.12
C GLY A 83 6.00 8.69 -16.80
N SER A 84 5.34 9.17 -15.75
CA SER A 84 5.86 9.17 -14.38
C SER A 84 5.15 8.17 -13.50
N VAL A 85 5.81 7.78 -12.41
CA VAL A 85 5.22 7.04 -11.30
C VAL A 85 5.44 7.84 -10.00
N TYR A 86 4.46 7.74 -9.11
CA TYR A 86 4.46 8.40 -7.81
C TYR A 86 4.70 7.35 -6.75
N LEU A 87 5.87 7.38 -6.14
CA LEU A 87 6.36 6.36 -5.24
C LEU A 87 6.43 6.88 -3.80
N ILE A 88 6.26 6.01 -2.84
CA ILE A 88 6.27 6.31 -1.42
C ILE A 88 7.34 5.46 -0.75
N ASP A 89 8.15 6.10 0.08
CA ASP A 89 9.13 5.43 0.92
C ASP A 89 8.40 4.69 2.07
N GLN A 90 8.34 3.36 1.98
CA GLN A 90 7.67 2.50 2.96
C GLN A 90 8.22 2.66 4.39
N ARG A 91 9.46 3.16 4.54
CA ARG A 91 10.09 3.40 5.86
C ARG A 91 9.38 4.50 6.67
N LYS A 92 8.47 5.25 6.05
CA LYS A 92 7.57 6.21 6.72
C LYS A 92 6.35 5.53 7.36
N HIS A 93 6.09 4.26 7.01
CA HIS A 93 4.95 3.47 7.47
C HIS A 93 5.39 2.20 8.21
N LYS A 94 6.38 2.31 9.11
CA LYS A 94 6.98 1.15 9.80
C LYS A 94 6.03 0.48 10.79
N GLN A 95 5.10 1.22 11.35
CA GLN A 95 4.22 0.67 12.37
C GLN A 95 2.94 1.48 12.51
N TYR A 96 1.90 0.77 12.89
CA TYR A 96 0.64 1.32 13.37
C TYR A 96 0.06 0.36 14.41
N LYS A 97 -0.56 0.88 15.47
CA LYS A 97 -1.28 0.05 16.44
C LYS A 97 -2.41 0.84 17.08
N ASN A 98 -3.62 0.27 16.99
CA ASN A 98 -4.79 0.73 17.71
C ASN A 98 -5.60 -0.50 18.13
N GLY A 99 -5.58 -0.81 19.44
CA GLY A 99 -6.14 -2.06 19.96
C GLY A 99 -5.49 -3.29 19.30
N ASN A 100 -6.30 -4.11 18.65
CA ASN A 100 -5.85 -5.30 17.93
C ASN A 100 -5.62 -5.05 16.42
N ILE A 101 -5.86 -3.84 15.93
CA ILE A 101 -5.59 -3.49 14.52
C ILE A 101 -4.19 -2.90 14.42
N GLY A 102 -3.43 -3.37 13.42
CA GLY A 102 -2.13 -2.77 13.13
C GLY A 102 -1.05 -3.74 12.71
N TYR A 103 0.17 -3.22 12.68
CA TYR A 103 1.36 -3.95 12.24
C TYR A 103 2.64 -3.34 12.80
N LEU A 104 3.69 -4.16 12.88
CA LEU A 104 5.09 -3.73 12.90
C LEU A 104 5.76 -4.25 11.62
N TRP A 105 6.25 -3.34 10.78
CA TRP A 105 6.83 -3.68 9.49
C TRP A 105 8.33 -3.33 9.46
N ARG A 106 9.16 -4.31 9.67
CA ARG A 106 10.61 -4.22 9.45
C ARG A 106 10.90 -4.29 7.95
N ILE A 107 11.92 -3.55 7.52
CA ILE A 107 12.36 -3.53 6.14
C ILE A 107 13.80 -4.02 6.09
N ASP A 108 14.00 -5.16 5.42
CA ASP A 108 15.27 -5.84 5.24
C ASP A 108 15.63 -5.81 3.74
N SER A 109 16.05 -4.63 3.27
CA SER A 109 16.51 -4.43 1.90
C SER A 109 17.88 -3.75 1.93
N GLY A 110 18.90 -4.44 1.45
CA GLY A 110 20.27 -3.92 1.41
C GLY A 110 20.59 -3.03 0.21
N ASP A 111 19.71 -3.00 -0.80
CA ASP A 111 19.93 -2.39 -2.11
C ASP A 111 19.06 -1.16 -2.39
N GLY A 112 18.41 -0.60 -1.38
CA GLY A 112 17.62 0.64 -1.50
C GLY A 112 16.22 0.49 -2.10
N ARG A 113 15.69 -0.73 -2.26
CA ARG A 113 14.34 -1.01 -2.78
C ARG A 113 13.25 -0.75 -1.74
N TYR A 114 13.06 0.49 -1.36
CA TYR A 114 12.14 0.91 -0.29
C TYR A 114 10.84 1.54 -0.80
N TYR A 115 10.60 1.58 -2.11
CA TYR A 115 9.57 2.42 -2.69
C TYR A 115 8.42 1.63 -3.30
N LEU A 116 7.18 1.98 -2.91
CA LEU A 116 5.94 1.44 -3.46
C LEU A 116 5.12 2.53 -4.13
N SER A 117 4.30 2.14 -5.11
CA SER A 117 3.20 2.99 -5.56
C SER A 117 2.17 3.17 -4.44
N GLY A 118 1.40 4.26 -4.47
CA GLY A 118 0.39 4.49 -3.44
C GLY A 118 -0.66 3.38 -3.37
N ALA A 119 -1.07 2.84 -4.52
CA ALA A 119 -2.01 1.71 -4.57
C ALA A 119 -1.40 0.42 -3.97
N ALA A 120 -0.13 0.10 -4.30
CA ALA A 120 0.54 -1.07 -3.76
C ALA A 120 0.76 -0.96 -2.25
N LEU A 121 1.15 0.24 -1.77
CA LEU A 121 1.27 0.48 -0.33
C LEU A 121 -0.08 0.34 0.37
N SER A 122 -1.16 0.88 -0.22
CA SER A 122 -2.53 0.71 0.31
C SER A 122 -2.91 -0.76 0.45
N ALA A 123 -2.61 -1.57 -0.56
CA ALA A 123 -2.89 -3.00 -0.56
C ALA A 123 -2.13 -3.75 0.55
N VAL A 124 -0.84 -3.46 0.71
CA VAL A 124 0.00 -4.06 1.75
C VAL A 124 -0.47 -3.64 3.15
N LEU A 125 -0.72 -2.34 3.37
CA LEU A 125 -1.22 -1.83 4.65
C LEU A 125 -2.59 -2.43 5.00
N GLY A 126 -3.50 -2.51 4.02
CA GLY A 126 -4.81 -3.13 4.18
C GLY A 126 -4.73 -4.62 4.52
N ALA A 127 -3.86 -5.37 3.84
CA ALA A 127 -3.63 -6.78 4.14
C ALA A 127 -3.13 -6.97 5.58
N MET A 128 -2.12 -6.20 6.00
CA MET A 128 -1.56 -6.27 7.35
C MET A 128 -2.60 -5.90 8.41
N CYS A 129 -3.35 -4.80 8.24
CA CYS A 129 -4.37 -4.37 9.20
C CYS A 129 -5.55 -5.34 9.30
N SER A 130 -5.91 -6.04 8.20
CA SER A 130 -7.06 -6.96 8.18
C SER A 130 -6.86 -8.25 8.98
N LEU A 131 -5.63 -8.55 9.39
CA LEU A 131 -5.26 -9.77 10.14
C LEU A 131 -5.10 -9.55 11.65
N GLY A 132 -5.38 -8.34 12.13
CA GLY A 132 -5.02 -7.93 13.48
C GLY A 132 -3.54 -7.55 13.59
N TYR A 133 -3.11 -7.19 14.83
CA TYR A 133 -1.72 -6.80 15.02
C TYR A 133 -0.75 -7.97 14.83
N ALA A 134 0.18 -7.81 13.91
CA ALA A 134 1.25 -8.78 13.66
C ALA A 134 2.54 -8.08 13.19
N GLU A 135 3.63 -8.85 13.14
CA GLU A 135 4.94 -8.37 12.76
C GLU A 135 5.34 -8.97 11.41
N TYR A 136 5.91 -8.13 10.52
CA TYR A 136 6.24 -8.48 9.14
C TYR A 136 7.64 -8.00 8.79
N THR A 137 8.30 -8.68 7.85
CA THR A 137 9.57 -8.23 7.27
C THR A 137 9.45 -8.18 5.76
N GLY A 138 9.51 -6.97 5.18
CA GLY A 138 9.63 -6.76 3.74
C GLY A 138 11.10 -6.84 3.32
N SER A 139 11.40 -7.43 2.15
CA SER A 139 12.78 -7.52 1.66
C SER A 139 13.04 -6.78 0.34
N GLY A 140 12.10 -5.95 -0.09
CA GLY A 140 12.31 -4.99 -1.17
C GLY A 140 11.16 -4.87 -2.15
N PHE A 141 10.95 -3.67 -2.65
CA PHE A 141 10.02 -3.34 -3.74
C PHE A 141 10.80 -2.69 -4.90
N SER A 142 10.62 -1.40 -5.19
CA SER A 142 11.45 -0.71 -6.19
C SER A 142 12.47 0.23 -5.56
N CYS A 143 13.45 0.63 -6.34
CA CYS A 143 14.34 1.73 -6.02
C CYS A 143 13.60 3.08 -6.08
N LYS A 144 14.24 4.14 -5.59
CA LYS A 144 13.69 5.51 -5.58
C LYS A 144 13.34 6.02 -6.98
N ASP A 145 14.05 5.60 -8.00
CA ASP A 145 13.83 5.97 -9.40
C ASP A 145 12.82 5.07 -10.12
N GLY A 146 12.13 4.16 -9.41
CA GLY A 146 11.18 3.20 -9.93
C GLY A 146 11.79 1.95 -10.56
N SER A 147 13.12 1.88 -10.66
CA SER A 147 13.81 0.69 -11.17
C SER A 147 13.71 -0.50 -10.22
N PRO A 148 13.90 -1.72 -10.72
CA PRO A 148 13.79 -2.94 -9.90
C PRO A 148 15.06 -3.26 -9.09
N GLY A 149 16.15 -2.47 -9.21
CA GLY A 149 17.44 -2.81 -8.62
C GLY A 149 17.96 -4.16 -9.12
N ASP A 150 18.36 -5.02 -8.22
CA ASP A 150 18.85 -6.38 -8.56
C ASP A 150 17.74 -7.32 -9.01
N SER A 151 16.48 -7.05 -8.68
CA SER A 151 15.33 -7.82 -9.17
C SER A 151 15.08 -7.61 -10.67
N VAL A 152 14.21 -8.43 -11.25
CA VAL A 152 13.73 -8.25 -12.64
C VAL A 152 12.35 -7.59 -12.67
N SER A 153 11.51 -7.87 -11.69
CA SER A 153 10.06 -7.58 -11.70
C SER A 153 9.61 -6.51 -10.71
N HIS A 154 10.48 -6.01 -9.83
CA HIS A 154 10.12 -4.99 -8.83
C HIS A 154 10.04 -3.58 -9.43
N LEU A 155 9.34 -3.45 -10.56
CA LEU A 155 9.19 -2.19 -11.30
C LEU A 155 8.13 -1.31 -10.66
N ASN A 156 8.38 0.00 -10.64
CA ASN A 156 7.38 1.03 -10.34
C ASN A 156 6.71 0.90 -8.97
N GLY A 157 7.32 0.12 -8.05
CA GLY A 157 6.77 -0.12 -6.72
C GLY A 157 5.50 -0.94 -6.67
N GLU A 158 5.24 -1.78 -7.67
CA GLU A 158 4.05 -2.62 -7.74
C GLU A 158 4.29 -4.03 -7.20
N ASN A 159 5.45 -4.64 -7.51
CA ASN A 159 5.84 -5.97 -7.04
C ASN A 159 6.92 -5.88 -5.97
N GLY A 160 7.04 -6.91 -5.15
CA GLY A 160 8.02 -6.90 -4.07
C GLY A 160 8.10 -8.23 -3.32
N ASP A 161 8.89 -8.24 -2.27
CA ASP A 161 9.20 -9.44 -1.50
C ASP A 161 8.90 -9.25 -0.02
N PHE A 162 8.38 -10.31 0.60
CA PHE A 162 8.28 -10.45 2.05
C PHE A 162 9.02 -11.69 2.54
N ARG A 163 9.71 -11.57 3.68
CA ARG A 163 10.23 -12.73 4.40
C ARG A 163 9.09 -13.61 4.90
N TYR A 164 9.31 -14.92 4.93
CA TYR A 164 8.33 -15.83 5.53
C TYR A 164 8.19 -15.57 7.03
N ILE A 165 6.96 -15.63 7.52
CA ILE A 165 6.63 -15.45 8.93
C ILE A 165 7.01 -16.72 9.70
N ALA A 166 7.67 -16.52 10.83
CA ALA A 166 8.10 -17.60 11.73
C ALA A 166 7.33 -17.57 13.06
N ILE A 167 7.24 -18.73 13.68
CA ILE A 167 6.71 -18.87 15.04
C ILE A 167 7.48 -17.93 15.99
N ASN A 168 6.75 -17.28 16.91
CA ASN A 168 7.30 -16.33 17.87
C ASN A 168 8.07 -15.15 17.25
N ASN A 169 7.67 -14.76 16.02
CA ASN A 169 8.23 -13.61 15.29
C ASN A 169 9.75 -13.70 15.05
N ARG A 170 10.32 -14.90 15.00
CA ARG A 170 11.77 -15.09 14.76
C ARG A 170 12.24 -14.44 13.47
N HIS A 171 11.37 -14.38 12.44
CA HIS A 171 11.64 -13.71 11.15
C HIS A 171 11.99 -12.22 11.27
N MET A 172 11.72 -11.60 12.40
CA MET A 172 12.12 -10.21 12.65
C MET A 172 13.63 -10.07 12.87
N ASN A 173 14.32 -11.14 13.23
CA ASN A 173 15.74 -11.11 13.57
C ASN A 173 16.59 -12.08 12.73
N GLU A 174 15.97 -13.10 12.11
CA GLU A 174 16.68 -14.12 11.33
C GLU A 174 15.87 -14.55 10.10
N LEU A 175 16.55 -15.03 9.07
CA LEU A 175 15.90 -15.58 7.89
C LEU A 175 15.13 -16.85 8.23
N THR A 176 13.91 -16.94 7.73
CA THR A 176 13.07 -18.14 7.81
C THR A 176 12.98 -18.80 6.45
N TYR A 177 13.31 -20.08 6.38
CA TYR A 177 13.25 -20.87 5.16
C TYR A 177 12.04 -21.81 5.15
N THR A 178 11.54 -22.14 3.96
CA THR A 178 10.44 -23.12 3.78
C THR A 178 10.76 -24.52 4.33
N SER A 179 12.03 -24.80 4.64
CA SER A 179 12.48 -26.04 5.28
C SER A 179 12.57 -25.96 6.80
N HIS A 180 12.45 -24.80 7.41
CA HIS A 180 12.64 -24.62 8.83
C HIS A 180 11.42 -25.06 9.65
N LYS A 181 11.65 -25.77 10.77
CA LYS A 181 10.62 -26.21 11.71
C LYS A 181 9.83 -25.07 12.36
N HIS A 182 10.42 -23.86 12.40
CA HIS A 182 9.79 -22.66 12.94
C HIS A 182 9.03 -21.83 11.89
N PHE A 183 8.91 -22.31 10.65
CA PHE A 183 8.04 -21.70 9.65
C PHE A 183 6.58 -21.73 10.12
N ASP A 184 5.94 -20.57 10.22
CA ASP A 184 4.55 -20.46 10.66
C ASP A 184 3.61 -20.59 9.44
N TRP A 185 3.15 -21.82 9.19
CA TRP A 185 2.30 -22.11 8.04
C TRP A 185 1.01 -21.26 8.05
N ASP A 186 0.31 -21.22 9.17
CA ASP A 186 -1.02 -20.61 9.24
C ASP A 186 -0.95 -19.09 9.07
N LYS A 187 0.05 -18.44 9.67
CA LYS A 187 0.28 -17.01 9.47
C LYS A 187 0.68 -16.68 8.03
N ASN A 188 1.54 -17.48 7.39
CA ASN A 188 1.90 -17.26 5.98
C ASN A 188 0.68 -17.46 5.07
N VAL A 189 -0.14 -18.50 5.29
CA VAL A 189 -1.40 -18.71 4.55
C VAL A 189 -2.35 -17.53 4.73
N GLY A 190 -2.56 -17.09 5.97
CA GLY A 190 -3.41 -15.93 6.28
C GLY A 190 -2.93 -14.67 5.57
N PHE A 191 -1.61 -14.40 5.61
CA PHE A 191 -1.02 -13.22 4.99
C PHE A 191 -1.15 -13.23 3.47
N LEU A 192 -0.87 -14.37 2.80
CA LEU A 192 -1.03 -14.46 1.35
C LEU A 192 -2.49 -14.34 0.92
N ASN A 193 -3.43 -14.93 1.66
CA ASN A 193 -4.86 -14.74 1.40
C ASN A 193 -5.30 -13.27 1.54
N ALA A 194 -4.78 -12.57 2.55
CA ALA A 194 -5.04 -11.14 2.72
C ALA A 194 -4.44 -10.33 1.55
N LEU A 195 -3.18 -10.55 1.19
CA LEU A 195 -2.55 -9.90 0.04
C LEU A 195 -3.30 -10.18 -1.28
N TYR A 196 -3.80 -11.42 -1.46
CA TYR A 196 -4.63 -11.78 -2.62
C TYR A 196 -5.94 -10.98 -2.67
N LYS A 197 -6.61 -10.87 -1.54
CA LYS A 197 -7.82 -10.03 -1.39
C LYS A 197 -7.55 -8.58 -1.78
N PHE A 198 -6.41 -8.03 -1.39
CA PHE A 198 -6.02 -6.64 -1.66
C PHE A 198 -5.34 -6.41 -3.02
N GLY A 199 -5.18 -7.44 -3.85
CA GLY A 199 -4.80 -7.22 -5.26
C GLY A 199 -3.57 -7.95 -5.77
N TYR A 200 -2.78 -8.63 -4.95
CA TYR A 200 -1.68 -9.48 -5.43
C TYR A 200 -2.20 -10.84 -5.87
N LYS A 201 -2.27 -11.10 -7.16
CA LYS A 201 -2.98 -12.26 -7.72
C LYS A 201 -2.10 -13.49 -7.95
N LEU A 202 -0.79 -13.39 -7.74
CA LEU A 202 0.15 -14.49 -7.89
C LEU A 202 1.33 -14.30 -6.92
N PHE A 203 1.79 -15.41 -6.36
CA PHE A 203 2.99 -15.42 -5.51
C PHE A 203 4.03 -16.40 -6.05
N GLY A 204 5.32 -16.00 -5.99
CA GLY A 204 6.46 -16.89 -6.16
C GLY A 204 6.89 -17.42 -4.80
N SER A 205 6.92 -18.74 -4.61
CA SER A 205 7.39 -19.38 -3.37
C SER A 205 8.01 -20.73 -3.66
N ASN A 206 8.75 -21.29 -2.69
CA ASN A 206 9.14 -22.70 -2.74
C ASN A 206 8.16 -23.55 -1.95
N PRO A 207 8.05 -24.86 -2.27
CA PRO A 207 7.28 -25.80 -1.48
C PRO A 207 7.76 -25.85 -0.02
N VAL A 208 6.82 -25.92 0.92
CA VAL A 208 7.09 -25.93 2.35
C VAL A 208 7.29 -27.35 2.85
N LYS A 209 8.53 -27.70 3.19
CA LYS A 209 8.92 -29.08 3.53
C LYS A 209 8.16 -29.65 4.73
N ILE A 210 7.94 -28.85 5.79
CA ILE A 210 7.20 -29.28 6.99
C ILE A 210 5.70 -29.50 6.73
N LYS A 211 5.23 -29.20 5.54
CA LYS A 211 3.85 -29.43 5.06
C LYS A 211 3.86 -30.32 3.82
N GLU A 212 4.67 -31.37 3.84
CA GLU A 212 4.74 -32.37 2.77
C GLU A 212 4.98 -31.77 1.37
N ASN A 213 5.82 -30.77 1.29
CA ASN A 213 6.13 -30.00 0.09
C ASN A 213 4.91 -29.28 -0.54
N LYS A 214 3.91 -28.89 0.25
CA LYS A 214 2.81 -28.07 -0.23
C LYS A 214 3.27 -26.66 -0.56
N LEU A 215 2.70 -26.10 -1.61
CA LEU A 215 2.81 -24.67 -1.91
C LEU A 215 1.84 -23.86 -1.05
N LEU A 216 2.23 -22.63 -0.73
CA LEU A 216 1.33 -21.64 -0.14
C LEU A 216 0.20 -21.30 -1.12
N PRO A 217 -0.96 -20.79 -0.65
CA PRO A 217 -2.09 -20.45 -1.52
C PRO A 217 -1.68 -19.41 -2.57
N HIS A 218 -2.33 -19.48 -3.74
CA HIS A 218 -2.12 -18.56 -4.87
C HIS A 218 -0.67 -18.52 -5.39
N SER A 219 0.17 -19.51 -5.04
CA SER A 219 1.59 -19.55 -5.37
C SER A 219 1.92 -20.47 -6.51
N LYS A 220 3.02 -20.14 -7.22
CA LYS A 220 3.76 -21.05 -8.09
C LYS A 220 5.14 -21.30 -7.52
N SER A 221 5.69 -22.49 -7.78
CA SER A 221 7.07 -22.83 -7.39
C SER A 221 8.05 -22.07 -8.27
N TRP A 222 8.85 -21.21 -7.67
CA TRP A 222 9.92 -20.48 -8.33
C TRP A 222 11.25 -20.75 -7.63
N SER A 223 12.28 -21.03 -8.42
CA SER A 223 13.63 -21.23 -7.89
C SER A 223 14.12 -19.97 -7.16
N GLY A 224 14.87 -20.16 -6.06
CA GLY A 224 15.43 -19.04 -5.28
C GLY A 224 14.48 -18.42 -4.25
N HIS A 225 13.21 -18.87 -4.16
CA HIS A 225 12.21 -18.30 -3.24
C HIS A 225 12.03 -19.13 -1.96
N ASN A 226 13.12 -19.71 -1.44
CA ASN A 226 13.09 -20.54 -0.25
C ASN A 226 13.08 -19.76 1.08
N ASN A 227 13.44 -18.46 1.08
CA ASN A 227 13.53 -17.61 2.26
C ASN A 227 12.64 -16.35 2.19
N HIS A 228 11.87 -16.19 1.12
CA HIS A 228 10.93 -15.10 0.92
C HIS A 228 9.81 -15.51 -0.03
N VAL A 229 8.71 -14.81 0.00
CA VAL A 229 7.64 -14.87 -1.00
C VAL A 229 7.71 -13.64 -1.89
N HIS A 230 7.63 -13.85 -3.21
CA HIS A 230 7.56 -12.79 -4.20
C HIS A 230 6.10 -12.44 -4.52
N LEU A 231 5.76 -11.16 -4.43
CA LEU A 231 4.44 -10.61 -4.76
C LEU A 231 4.40 -10.22 -6.24
N HIS A 232 3.41 -10.73 -6.97
CA HIS A 232 3.31 -10.52 -8.42
C HIS A 232 1.88 -10.34 -8.90
N ASN A 233 1.69 -9.89 -10.15
CA ASN A 233 0.39 -9.64 -10.78
C ASN A 233 -0.50 -8.72 -9.92
N PHE A 234 0.03 -7.55 -9.59
CA PHE A 234 -0.71 -6.55 -8.82
C PHE A 234 -1.89 -6.01 -9.65
N ASN A 235 -3.10 -6.31 -9.20
CA ASN A 235 -4.37 -5.89 -9.81
C ASN A 235 -5.40 -5.65 -8.69
N PRO A 236 -5.34 -4.50 -8.01
CA PRO A 236 -6.25 -4.18 -6.90
C PRO A 236 -7.65 -3.80 -7.40
N ASN A 237 -8.66 -3.98 -6.53
CA ASN A 237 -9.95 -3.34 -6.73
C ASN A 237 -9.83 -1.86 -6.30
N LEU A 238 -9.39 -1.02 -7.24
CA LEU A 238 -9.13 0.41 -7.04
C LEU A 238 -10.17 1.25 -7.79
N GLU A 239 -10.89 2.09 -7.05
CA GLU A 239 -11.90 3.01 -7.56
C GLU A 239 -11.44 4.47 -7.36
N ASP A 240 -11.49 5.29 -8.42
CA ASP A 240 -11.28 6.75 -8.30
C ASP A 240 -12.60 7.44 -7.94
N ILE A 241 -12.60 8.31 -6.91
CA ILE A 241 -13.77 9.03 -6.39
C ILE A 241 -13.52 10.54 -6.31
#